data_1972982cccc1bd67578619ca81b75d9d
#
_entry.id   1972982cccc1bd67578619ca81b75d9d
#
_cell.length_a   1.000
_cell.length_b   1.000
_cell.length_c   1.000
_cell.angle_alpha   90.00
_cell.angle_beta   90.00
_cell.angle_gamma   90.00
#
_symmetry.space_group_name_H-M   'P 1'
#
loop_
_entity.id
_entity.type
_entity.pdbx_description
1 polymer ?
#
loop_
_entity_poly.entity_id
_entity_poly.type
_entity_poly.pdbx_seq_one_letter_code
_entity_poly.pdbx_strand_id
1 'polypeptide(L)'
;ARSAFESAKQRFFSHLITSMKTPTLIGAIERDLLAGHAAVIQIVSTGEALLERRLADIPTEDWGDVQVDITPREYVLDYLAHSFPTQLFEPFTDGESNLSSRPVYRDGQPVQCRDAVERRDRLIERLASLAPVQGALDQIVQRFGTDLVAEVTGRSRRIVRKGERLSVENRPGSANLAEAQAFMDDDKRILVFSDAGGTGRSYHADLLARNQRLRVHYLLEAGWKADTAIQGLGRSNRTNQAQPPLFRPIATDVKAEKRFLSTIARRLDTLGAITKGQRQTGGQGLFRADDNLESPYGRAALRQLYLLLFAGKVEGCSLKAFEEVTGLHLTDQDGSLREELPLITTFLNRLLALTIELQ
;
A
#
# COMPACT_ATOMS: atom_id res chain seq x y z
N ALA A 1 -1.87 -19.33 8.90
CA ALA A 1 -2.54 -18.22 9.56
C ALA A 1 -1.66 -16.96 9.64
N ARG A 2 -0.45 -17.02 10.22
CA ARG A 2 0.41 -15.83 10.42
C ARG A 2 0.76 -15.10 9.12
N SER A 3 1.18 -15.81 8.08
CA SER A 3 1.52 -15.21 6.78
C SER A 3 0.32 -14.54 6.13
N ALA A 4 -0.87 -15.16 6.18
CA ALA A 4 -2.10 -14.59 5.67
C ALA A 4 -2.49 -13.31 6.44
N PHE A 5 -2.32 -13.30 7.77
CA PHE A 5 -2.56 -12.11 8.59
C PHE A 5 -1.61 -10.97 8.22
N GLU A 6 -0.31 -11.22 8.13
CA GLU A 6 0.68 -10.19 7.75
C GLU A 6 0.36 -9.61 6.35
N SER A 7 -0.04 -10.46 5.41
CA SER A 7 -0.43 -10.02 4.07
C SER A 7 -1.72 -9.16 4.08
N ALA A 8 -2.73 -9.55 4.85
CA ALA A 8 -3.98 -8.78 4.98
C ALA A 8 -3.72 -7.43 5.67
N LYS A 9 -2.94 -7.43 6.75
CA LYS A 9 -2.53 -6.23 7.49
C LYS A 9 -1.80 -5.24 6.58
N GLN A 10 -0.83 -5.70 5.82
CA GLN A 10 -0.06 -4.83 4.93
C GLN A 10 -0.93 -4.21 3.83
N ARG A 11 -1.83 -4.99 3.22
CA ARG A 11 -2.78 -4.47 2.23
C ARG A 11 -3.74 -3.45 2.83
N PHE A 12 -4.24 -3.72 4.03
CA PHE A 12 -5.11 -2.79 4.75
C PHE A 12 -4.42 -1.44 4.98
N PHE A 13 -3.24 -1.42 5.58
CA PHE A 13 -2.54 -0.17 5.87
C PHE A 13 -2.06 0.55 4.61
N SER A 14 -1.58 -0.17 3.60
CA SER A 14 -1.20 0.43 2.32
C SER A 14 -2.39 1.17 1.69
N HIS A 15 -3.55 0.51 1.63
CA HIS A 15 -4.77 1.11 1.07
C HIS A 15 -5.26 2.29 1.93
N LEU A 16 -5.30 2.13 3.25
CA LEU A 16 -5.71 3.20 4.17
C LEU A 16 -4.83 4.45 4.02
N ILE A 17 -3.51 4.29 4.08
CA ILE A 17 -2.55 5.40 3.93
C ILE A 17 -2.71 6.06 2.55
N THR A 18 -2.85 5.28 1.48
CA THR A 18 -3.05 5.81 0.13
C THR A 18 -4.35 6.61 0.04
N SER A 19 -5.44 6.11 0.64
CA SER A 19 -6.72 6.83 0.70
C SER A 19 -6.63 8.13 1.50
N MET A 20 -5.89 8.13 2.60
CA MET A 20 -5.67 9.34 3.43
C MET A 20 -4.91 10.45 2.68
N LYS A 21 -4.04 10.09 1.76
CA LYS A 21 -3.27 11.04 0.93
C LYS A 21 -4.08 11.66 -0.21
N THR A 22 -5.15 11.01 -0.62
CA THR A 22 -5.89 11.37 -1.84
C THR A 22 -6.49 12.77 -1.80
N PRO A 23 -7.05 13.30 -0.70
CA PRO A 23 -7.54 14.68 -0.67
C PRO A 23 -6.43 15.72 -0.96
N THR A 24 -5.23 15.52 -0.41
CA THR A 24 -4.07 16.38 -0.68
C THR A 24 -3.64 16.27 -2.15
N LEU A 25 -3.62 15.07 -2.70
CA LEU A 25 -3.33 14.82 -4.11
C LEU A 25 -4.35 15.54 -5.01
N ILE A 26 -5.65 15.41 -4.75
CA ILE A 26 -6.71 16.07 -5.53
C ILE A 26 -6.50 17.58 -5.56
N GLY A 27 -6.30 18.21 -4.39
CA GLY A 27 -6.03 19.65 -4.33
C GLY A 27 -4.74 20.07 -5.07
N ALA A 28 -3.72 19.20 -5.10
CA ALA A 28 -2.51 19.46 -5.87
C ALA A 28 -2.76 19.34 -7.39
N ILE A 29 -3.50 18.32 -7.83
CA ILE A 29 -3.89 18.15 -9.24
C ILE A 29 -4.69 19.36 -9.73
N GLU A 30 -5.67 19.83 -8.94
CA GLU A 30 -6.47 21.01 -9.30
C GLU A 30 -5.59 22.24 -9.58
N ARG A 31 -4.61 22.50 -8.72
CA ARG A 31 -3.65 23.60 -8.93
C ARG A 31 -2.81 23.40 -10.18
N ASP A 32 -2.34 22.18 -10.43
CA ASP A 32 -1.53 21.90 -11.61
C ASP A 32 -2.33 22.04 -12.92
N LEU A 33 -3.59 21.60 -12.92
CA LEU A 33 -4.48 21.78 -14.06
C LEU A 33 -4.72 23.27 -14.36
N LEU A 34 -4.92 24.10 -13.33
CA LEU A 34 -5.04 25.55 -13.46
C LEU A 34 -3.76 26.20 -14.00
N ALA A 35 -2.60 25.68 -13.62
CA ALA A 35 -1.30 26.12 -14.15
C ALA A 35 -1.02 25.63 -15.58
N GLY A 36 -1.95 24.90 -16.21
CA GLY A 36 -1.80 24.39 -17.57
C GLY A 36 -1.01 23.08 -17.67
N HIS A 37 -0.70 22.41 -16.56
CA HIS A 37 0.05 21.16 -16.52
C HIS A 37 -0.85 19.94 -16.76
N ALA A 38 -0.22 18.78 -16.98
CA ALA A 38 -0.86 17.48 -17.02
C ALA A 38 -0.38 16.61 -15.84
N ALA A 39 -1.31 15.94 -15.16
CA ALA A 39 -0.99 15.10 -14.02
C ALA A 39 -0.82 13.63 -14.43
N VAL A 40 0.22 12.98 -13.93
CA VAL A 40 0.45 11.54 -14.07
C VAL A 40 0.52 10.94 -12.67
N ILE A 41 -0.35 10.01 -12.34
CA ILE A 41 -0.48 9.42 -11.02
C ILE A 41 -0.09 7.95 -11.08
N GLN A 42 0.94 7.59 -10.32
CA GLN A 42 1.40 6.21 -10.19
C GLN A 42 0.81 5.57 -8.94
N ILE A 43 0.10 4.45 -9.14
CA ILE A 43 -0.49 3.62 -8.08
C ILE A 43 -0.03 2.16 -8.22
N VAL A 44 -0.22 1.36 -7.18
CA VAL A 44 0.03 -0.08 -7.18
C VAL A 44 -1.27 -0.84 -7.12
N SER A 45 -2.14 -0.50 -6.18
CA SER A 45 -3.41 -1.18 -5.94
C SER A 45 -4.57 -0.49 -6.63
N THR A 46 -5.35 -1.26 -7.39
CA THR A 46 -6.57 -0.78 -8.06
C THR A 46 -7.85 -1.10 -7.30
N GLY A 47 -7.76 -1.95 -6.27
CA GLY A 47 -8.92 -2.44 -5.53
C GLY A 47 -9.78 -3.45 -6.30
N GLU A 48 -9.36 -3.90 -7.50
CA GLU A 48 -10.15 -4.77 -8.38
C GLU A 48 -10.66 -6.03 -7.69
N ALA A 49 -9.79 -6.76 -6.98
CA ALA A 49 -10.19 -8.00 -6.33
C ALA A 49 -11.28 -7.81 -5.26
N LEU A 50 -11.30 -6.66 -4.58
CA LEU A 50 -12.36 -6.32 -3.64
C LEU A 50 -13.64 -5.93 -4.36
N LEU A 51 -13.53 -5.15 -5.44
CA LEU A 51 -14.66 -4.77 -6.26
C LEU A 51 -15.36 -6.00 -6.84
N GLU A 52 -14.62 -6.92 -7.45
CA GLU A 52 -15.15 -8.14 -8.04
C GLU A 52 -15.89 -9.01 -7.02
N ARG A 53 -15.35 -9.17 -5.82
CA ARG A 53 -16.03 -9.92 -4.75
C ARG A 53 -17.34 -9.25 -4.33
N ARG A 54 -17.34 -7.93 -4.20
CA ARG A 54 -18.56 -7.20 -3.83
C ARG A 54 -19.61 -7.25 -4.92
N LEU A 55 -19.22 -7.16 -6.18
CA LEU A 55 -20.12 -7.26 -7.30
C LEU A 55 -20.68 -8.68 -7.50
N ALA A 56 -19.96 -9.71 -7.06
CA ALA A 56 -20.47 -11.09 -7.12
C ALA A 56 -21.74 -11.30 -6.28
N ASP A 57 -21.92 -10.49 -5.23
CA ASP A 57 -23.10 -10.55 -4.35
C ASP A 57 -24.26 -9.66 -4.82
N ILE A 58 -24.07 -8.88 -5.91
CA ILE A 58 -25.05 -7.91 -6.43
C ILE A 58 -25.53 -8.38 -7.79
N PRO A 59 -26.84 -8.58 -8.01
CA PRO A 59 -27.40 -8.89 -9.32
C PRO A 59 -26.99 -7.84 -10.37
N THR A 60 -26.70 -8.28 -11.59
CA THR A 60 -26.22 -7.38 -12.67
C THR A 60 -27.25 -6.32 -13.07
N GLU A 61 -28.52 -6.57 -12.87
CA GLU A 61 -29.62 -5.61 -13.06
C GLU A 61 -29.53 -4.40 -12.12
N ASP A 62 -28.91 -4.58 -10.95
CA ASP A 62 -28.73 -3.52 -9.93
C ASP A 62 -27.45 -2.71 -10.14
N TRP A 63 -26.63 -3.05 -11.12
CA TRP A 63 -25.36 -2.35 -11.39
C TRP A 63 -25.52 -0.91 -11.88
N GLY A 64 -26.71 -0.49 -12.22
CA GLY A 64 -27.02 0.90 -12.60
C GLY A 64 -27.10 1.86 -11.41
N ASP A 65 -27.27 1.37 -10.20
CA ASP A 65 -27.32 2.16 -8.97
C ASP A 65 -26.78 1.33 -7.79
N VAL A 66 -25.45 1.22 -7.70
CA VAL A 66 -24.81 0.39 -6.68
C VAL A 66 -24.47 1.18 -5.43
N GLN A 67 -24.73 0.58 -4.28
CA GLN A 67 -24.21 1.03 -2.99
C GLN A 67 -23.07 0.10 -2.56
N VAL A 68 -21.90 0.30 -3.12
CA VAL A 68 -20.72 -0.51 -2.83
C VAL A 68 -19.67 0.31 -2.09
N ASP A 69 -19.46 -0.04 -0.84
CA ASP A 69 -18.35 0.45 -0.03
C ASP A 69 -17.15 -0.48 -0.19
N ILE A 70 -16.21 -0.11 -1.03
CA ILE A 70 -14.92 -0.80 -1.12
C ILE A 70 -13.95 -0.07 -0.22
N THR A 71 -13.75 -0.64 0.96
CA THR A 71 -12.90 -0.02 1.99
C THR A 71 -11.74 -0.94 2.37
N PRO A 72 -10.64 -0.40 2.89
CA PRO A 72 -9.51 -1.21 3.35
C PRO A 72 -9.88 -2.30 4.35
N ARG A 73 -10.92 -2.07 5.16
CA ARG A 73 -11.40 -3.05 6.16
C ARG A 73 -11.75 -4.40 5.55
N GLU A 74 -12.14 -4.44 4.27
CA GLU A 74 -12.50 -5.67 3.58
C GLU A 74 -11.34 -6.68 3.52
N TYR A 75 -10.09 -6.22 3.45
CA TYR A 75 -8.92 -7.11 3.52
C TYR A 75 -8.81 -7.85 4.84
N VAL A 76 -9.18 -7.18 5.94
CA VAL A 76 -9.13 -7.78 7.28
C VAL A 76 -10.37 -8.62 7.53
N LEU A 77 -11.54 -8.19 7.07
CA LEU A 77 -12.78 -8.97 7.14
C LEU A 77 -12.64 -10.30 6.39
N ASP A 78 -12.08 -10.28 5.19
CA ASP A 78 -11.79 -11.48 4.40
C ASP A 78 -10.83 -12.44 5.14
N TYR A 79 -9.78 -11.91 5.75
CA TYR A 79 -8.88 -12.69 6.58
C TYR A 79 -9.61 -13.31 7.79
N LEU A 80 -10.42 -12.52 8.50
CA LEU A 80 -11.16 -12.99 9.67
C LEU A 80 -12.16 -14.10 9.30
N ALA A 81 -12.83 -13.95 8.16
CA ALA A 81 -13.80 -14.92 7.69
C ALA A 81 -13.18 -16.27 7.26
N HIS A 82 -12.04 -16.22 6.57
CA HIS A 82 -11.51 -17.40 5.87
C HIS A 82 -10.18 -17.95 6.41
N SER A 83 -9.41 -17.14 7.14
CA SER A 83 -8.05 -17.51 7.54
C SER A 83 -7.76 -17.39 9.04
N PHE A 84 -8.67 -16.80 9.80
CA PHE A 84 -8.52 -16.67 11.25
C PHE A 84 -8.61 -18.05 11.89
N PRO A 85 -7.62 -18.45 12.74
CA PRO A 85 -7.59 -19.80 13.32
C PRO A 85 -8.63 -19.93 14.44
N THR A 86 -9.67 -20.70 14.20
CA THR A 86 -10.73 -21.00 15.17
C THR A 86 -10.72 -22.43 15.66
N GLN A 87 -9.91 -23.32 15.07
CA GLN A 87 -9.83 -24.71 15.47
C GLN A 87 -9.27 -24.84 16.88
N LEU A 88 -9.87 -25.73 17.68
CA LEU A 88 -9.37 -26.08 19.00
C LEU A 88 -8.16 -27.00 18.90
N PHE A 89 -7.13 -26.69 19.68
CA PHE A 89 -5.95 -27.52 19.87
C PHE A 89 -5.84 -27.93 21.31
N GLU A 90 -5.45 -29.17 21.56
CA GLU A 90 -5.13 -29.66 22.89
C GLU A 90 -3.62 -29.92 23.06
N PRO A 91 -3.05 -29.54 24.19
CA PRO A 91 -1.65 -29.85 24.46
C PRO A 91 -1.44 -31.34 24.65
N PHE A 92 -0.32 -31.87 24.20
CA PHE A 92 0.14 -33.22 24.48
C PHE A 92 1.66 -33.24 24.60
N THR A 93 2.16 -34.22 25.35
CA THR A 93 3.60 -34.46 25.46
C THR A 93 3.98 -35.55 24.48
N ASP A 94 4.96 -35.31 23.63
CA ASP A 94 5.47 -36.31 22.70
C ASP A 94 6.35 -37.36 23.41
N GLY A 95 6.80 -38.40 22.67
CA GLY A 95 7.63 -39.46 23.19
C GLY A 95 9.01 -39.02 23.72
N GLU A 96 9.42 -37.79 23.42
CA GLU A 96 10.68 -37.17 23.85
C GLU A 96 10.45 -36.13 24.98
N SER A 97 9.28 -36.14 25.60
CA SER A 97 8.87 -35.23 26.68
C SER A 97 8.76 -33.74 26.24
N ASN A 98 8.68 -33.46 24.96
CA ASN A 98 8.42 -32.10 24.48
C ASN A 98 6.93 -31.79 24.53
N LEU A 99 6.59 -30.60 24.99
CA LEU A 99 5.21 -30.11 24.94
C LEU A 99 4.86 -29.68 23.50
N SER A 100 3.83 -30.29 22.91
CA SER A 100 3.32 -30.02 21.60
C SER A 100 1.80 -29.80 21.63
N SER A 101 1.16 -29.52 20.49
CA SER A 101 -0.29 -29.37 20.41
C SER A 101 -0.84 -30.07 19.16
N ARG A 102 -2.02 -30.67 19.30
CA ARG A 102 -2.70 -31.34 18.18
C ARG A 102 -4.12 -30.80 18.00
N PRO A 103 -4.64 -30.76 16.76
CA PRO A 103 -6.00 -30.33 16.50
C PRO A 103 -7.02 -31.33 17.02
N VAL A 104 -8.09 -30.83 17.58
CA VAL A 104 -9.20 -31.64 18.12
C VAL A 104 -10.27 -31.84 17.04
N TYR A 105 -10.68 -33.10 16.85
CA TYR A 105 -11.79 -33.50 15.96
C TYR A 105 -12.88 -34.23 16.73
N ARG A 106 -14.12 -34.03 16.32
CA ARG A 106 -15.27 -34.82 16.80
C ARG A 106 -16.07 -35.25 15.59
N ASP A 107 -16.33 -36.55 15.47
CA ASP A 107 -17.05 -37.15 14.31
C ASP A 107 -16.43 -36.75 12.96
N GLY A 108 -15.09 -36.67 12.89
CA GLY A 108 -14.36 -36.27 11.70
C GLY A 108 -14.39 -34.76 11.36
N GLN A 109 -15.09 -33.96 12.17
CA GLN A 109 -15.17 -32.50 12.00
C GLN A 109 -14.23 -31.77 12.99
N PRO A 110 -13.58 -30.68 12.55
CA PRO A 110 -12.74 -29.88 13.44
C PRO A 110 -13.56 -29.21 14.53
N VAL A 111 -13.16 -29.36 15.77
CA VAL A 111 -13.78 -28.69 16.91
C VAL A 111 -13.31 -27.24 16.96
N GLN A 112 -14.26 -26.31 17.11
CA GLN A 112 -13.94 -24.89 17.19
C GLN A 112 -13.67 -24.45 18.65
N CYS A 113 -12.66 -23.61 18.84
CA CYS A 113 -12.40 -22.95 20.10
C CYS A 113 -13.38 -21.78 20.26
N ARG A 114 -14.23 -21.85 21.26
CA ARG A 114 -15.26 -20.84 21.53
C ARG A 114 -14.67 -19.45 21.70
N ASP A 115 -13.62 -19.31 22.49
CA ASP A 115 -12.98 -18.02 22.72
C ASP A 115 -12.40 -17.41 21.43
N ALA A 116 -11.85 -18.25 20.54
CA ALA A 116 -11.31 -17.79 19.27
C ALA A 116 -12.45 -17.31 18.33
N VAL A 117 -13.57 -18.03 18.29
CA VAL A 117 -14.76 -17.64 17.55
C VAL A 117 -15.31 -16.31 18.05
N GLU A 118 -15.50 -16.16 19.37
CA GLU A 118 -16.00 -14.92 19.98
C GLU A 118 -15.07 -13.73 19.74
N ARG A 119 -13.74 -13.94 19.74
CA ARG A 119 -12.77 -12.89 19.41
C ARG A 119 -12.87 -12.49 17.94
N ARG A 120 -12.95 -13.45 17.03
CA ARG A 120 -13.14 -13.20 15.60
C ARG A 120 -14.41 -12.38 15.36
N ASP A 121 -15.54 -12.79 15.92
CA ASP A 121 -16.84 -12.16 15.68
C ASP A 121 -16.87 -10.72 16.22
N ARG A 122 -16.30 -10.47 17.41
CA ARG A 122 -16.12 -9.12 17.95
C ARG A 122 -15.25 -8.22 17.07
N LEU A 123 -14.18 -8.78 16.47
CA LEU A 123 -13.34 -8.03 15.55
C LEU A 123 -14.09 -7.68 14.27
N ILE A 124 -14.89 -8.61 13.74
CA ILE A 124 -15.77 -8.37 12.57
C ILE A 124 -16.75 -7.23 12.85
N GLU A 125 -17.45 -7.26 14.00
CA GLU A 125 -18.38 -6.21 14.40
C GLU A 125 -17.69 -4.84 14.53
N ARG A 126 -16.54 -4.78 15.17
CA ARG A 126 -15.77 -3.53 15.31
C ARG A 126 -15.31 -2.97 13.95
N LEU A 127 -14.84 -3.83 13.04
CA LEU A 127 -14.45 -3.39 11.69
C LEU A 127 -15.67 -2.94 10.88
N ALA A 128 -16.79 -3.63 10.99
CA ALA A 128 -18.04 -3.26 10.31
C ALA A 128 -18.56 -1.89 10.76
N SER A 129 -18.33 -1.51 12.02
CA SER A 129 -18.75 -0.22 12.56
C SER A 129 -17.87 0.98 12.14
N LEU A 130 -16.68 0.73 11.56
CA LEU A 130 -15.82 1.82 11.09
C LEU A 130 -16.43 2.50 9.87
N ALA A 131 -16.25 3.83 9.79
CA ALA A 131 -16.65 4.59 8.62
C ALA A 131 -15.95 4.06 7.35
N PRO A 132 -16.65 4.02 6.22
CA PRO A 132 -16.05 3.60 4.96
C PRO A 132 -14.98 4.59 4.50
N VAL A 133 -13.89 4.05 3.95
CA VAL A 133 -12.80 4.84 3.36
C VAL A 133 -12.64 4.42 1.90
N GLN A 134 -12.94 5.33 1.00
CA GLN A 134 -12.92 5.07 -0.43
C GLN A 134 -11.49 4.92 -0.96
N GLY A 135 -11.28 4.02 -1.93
CA GLY A 135 -9.98 3.84 -2.59
C GLY A 135 -9.55 5.07 -3.38
N ALA A 136 -8.25 5.31 -3.46
CA ALA A 136 -7.70 6.51 -4.12
C ALA A 136 -8.10 6.64 -5.58
N LEU A 137 -8.05 5.55 -6.34
CA LEU A 137 -8.41 5.55 -7.76
C LEU A 137 -9.87 5.96 -7.98
N ASP A 138 -10.78 5.42 -7.15
CA ASP A 138 -12.20 5.75 -7.27
C ASP A 138 -12.48 7.19 -6.84
N GLN A 139 -11.80 7.70 -5.81
CA GLN A 139 -11.89 9.12 -5.43
C GLN A 139 -11.46 10.05 -6.57
N ILE A 140 -10.34 9.73 -7.25
CA ILE A 140 -9.84 10.53 -8.38
C ILE A 140 -10.84 10.51 -9.55
N VAL A 141 -11.31 9.32 -9.95
CA VAL A 141 -12.26 9.17 -11.05
C VAL A 141 -13.59 9.85 -10.73
N GLN A 142 -14.09 9.74 -9.50
CA GLN A 142 -15.34 10.39 -9.09
C GLN A 142 -15.22 11.90 -8.98
N ARG A 143 -14.03 12.43 -8.60
CA ARG A 143 -13.80 13.88 -8.48
C ARG A 143 -13.68 14.57 -9.83
N PHE A 144 -12.93 13.98 -10.75
CA PHE A 144 -12.57 14.62 -12.01
C PHE A 144 -13.37 14.12 -13.23
N GLY A 145 -14.05 12.99 -13.09
CA GLY A 145 -14.81 12.36 -14.17
C GLY A 145 -13.95 11.60 -15.18
N THR A 146 -14.60 10.72 -15.91
CA THR A 146 -13.95 9.89 -16.94
C THR A 146 -13.55 10.65 -18.17
N ASP A 147 -14.11 11.85 -18.39
CA ASP A 147 -13.76 12.72 -19.51
C ASP A 147 -12.39 13.39 -19.32
N LEU A 148 -11.97 13.60 -18.07
CA LEU A 148 -10.69 14.24 -17.75
C LEU A 148 -9.62 13.24 -17.32
N VAL A 149 -10.03 12.08 -16.78
CA VAL A 149 -9.14 11.04 -16.26
C VAL A 149 -8.97 9.91 -17.27
N ALA A 150 -7.74 9.71 -17.71
CA ALA A 150 -7.30 8.52 -18.43
C ALA A 150 -6.86 7.45 -17.42
N GLU A 151 -7.54 6.33 -17.40
CA GLU A 151 -7.22 5.20 -16.52
C GLU A 151 -6.51 4.09 -17.29
N VAL A 152 -5.27 3.81 -16.93
CA VAL A 152 -4.43 2.77 -17.53
C VAL A 152 -4.03 1.74 -16.46
N THR A 153 -5.00 0.91 -16.11
CA THR A 153 -4.87 -0.10 -15.03
C THR A 153 -5.29 -1.48 -15.52
N GLY A 154 -5.03 -2.50 -14.70
CA GLY A 154 -5.44 -3.87 -15.01
C GLY A 154 -6.93 -4.16 -14.76
N ARG A 155 -7.67 -3.27 -14.07
CA ARG A 155 -9.05 -3.58 -13.69
C ARG A 155 -10.01 -3.59 -14.88
N SER A 156 -10.90 -4.58 -14.86
CA SER A 156 -11.90 -4.82 -15.89
C SER A 156 -13.22 -4.06 -15.65
N ARG A 157 -13.44 -3.58 -14.43
CA ARG A 157 -14.63 -2.83 -14.01
C ARG A 157 -14.24 -1.65 -13.13
N ARG A 158 -15.07 -0.61 -13.15
CA ARG A 158 -14.94 0.55 -12.27
C ARG A 158 -16.30 1.07 -11.85
N ILE A 159 -16.34 1.78 -10.72
CA ILE A 159 -17.53 2.51 -10.28
C ILE A 159 -17.38 3.96 -10.72
N VAL A 160 -18.35 4.44 -11.47
CA VAL A 160 -18.42 5.82 -11.95
C VAL A 160 -19.67 6.51 -11.43
N ARG A 161 -19.56 7.82 -11.20
CA ARG A 161 -20.70 8.65 -10.81
C ARG A 161 -21.41 9.14 -12.07
N LYS A 162 -22.70 8.84 -12.18
CA LYS A 162 -23.60 9.34 -13.22
C LYS A 162 -24.73 10.14 -12.56
N GLY A 163 -24.56 11.46 -12.50
CA GLY A 163 -25.43 12.31 -11.68
C GLY A 163 -25.24 12.00 -10.19
N GLU A 164 -26.32 11.63 -9.50
CA GLU A 164 -26.33 11.26 -8.09
C GLU A 164 -26.09 9.77 -7.84
N ARG A 165 -26.10 8.95 -8.88
CA ARG A 165 -25.98 7.49 -8.77
C ARG A 165 -24.58 7.00 -9.04
N LEU A 166 -24.21 5.91 -8.40
CA LEU A 166 -22.99 5.17 -8.70
C LEU A 166 -23.37 3.97 -9.57
N SER A 167 -22.69 3.82 -10.69
CA SER A 167 -22.92 2.71 -11.61
C SER A 167 -21.63 1.96 -11.93
N VAL A 168 -21.75 0.66 -12.16
CA VAL A 168 -20.64 -0.17 -12.60
C VAL A 168 -20.47 0.00 -14.11
N GLU A 169 -19.24 0.28 -14.51
CA GLU A 169 -18.84 0.38 -15.91
C GLU A 169 -17.80 -0.70 -16.24
N ASN A 170 -18.06 -1.45 -17.30
CA ASN A 170 -17.10 -2.42 -17.82
C ASN A 170 -16.00 -1.70 -18.59
N ARG A 171 -14.76 -2.16 -18.41
CA ARG A 171 -13.58 -1.67 -19.12
C ARG A 171 -13.00 -2.83 -19.96
N PRO A 172 -13.15 -2.80 -21.29
CA PRO A 172 -12.54 -3.82 -22.14
C PRO A 172 -11.01 -3.74 -22.11
N GLY A 173 -10.31 -4.81 -22.39
CA GLY A 173 -8.83 -4.84 -22.39
C GLY A 173 -8.18 -3.81 -23.33
N SER A 174 -8.88 -3.40 -24.38
CA SER A 174 -8.45 -2.35 -25.31
C SER A 174 -8.56 -0.92 -24.73
N ALA A 175 -9.33 -0.71 -23.65
CA ALA A 175 -9.56 0.61 -23.06
C ALA A 175 -8.24 1.31 -22.69
N ASN A 176 -7.26 0.58 -22.15
CA ASN A 176 -5.98 1.15 -21.77
C ASN A 176 -5.23 1.82 -22.93
N LEU A 177 -5.38 1.31 -24.16
CA LEU A 177 -4.77 1.93 -25.34
C LEU A 177 -5.44 3.26 -25.66
N ALA A 178 -6.76 3.25 -25.71
CA ALA A 178 -7.56 4.46 -26.01
C ALA A 178 -7.36 5.54 -24.93
N GLU A 179 -7.34 5.16 -23.66
CA GLU A 179 -7.11 6.07 -22.53
C GLU A 179 -5.71 6.70 -22.58
N ALA A 180 -4.67 5.92 -22.82
CA ALA A 180 -3.31 6.42 -22.96
C ALA A 180 -3.20 7.37 -24.16
N GLN A 181 -3.84 7.05 -25.29
CA GLN A 181 -3.84 7.89 -26.47
C GLN A 181 -4.57 9.22 -26.22
N ALA A 182 -5.75 9.18 -25.58
CA ALA A 182 -6.49 10.38 -25.22
C ALA A 182 -5.67 11.34 -24.31
N PHE A 183 -4.85 10.80 -23.43
CA PHE A 183 -3.91 11.61 -22.64
C PHE A 183 -2.78 12.19 -23.50
N MET A 184 -2.21 11.42 -24.41
CA MET A 184 -1.15 11.89 -25.31
C MET A 184 -1.66 12.90 -26.35
N ASP A 185 -2.94 12.85 -26.71
CA ASP A 185 -3.61 13.78 -27.63
C ASP A 185 -4.13 15.05 -26.95
N ASP A 186 -3.93 15.20 -25.64
CA ASP A 186 -4.43 16.33 -24.82
C ASP A 186 -5.96 16.38 -24.65
N ASP A 187 -6.66 15.32 -25.01
CA ASP A 187 -8.10 15.18 -24.79
C ASP A 187 -8.40 14.94 -23.31
N LYS A 188 -7.48 14.25 -22.60
CA LYS A 188 -7.50 14.05 -21.16
C LYS A 188 -6.22 14.58 -20.53
N ARG A 189 -6.35 15.19 -19.34
CA ARG A 189 -5.22 15.88 -18.69
C ARG A 189 -4.70 15.20 -17.43
N ILE A 190 -5.39 14.18 -16.96
CA ILE A 190 -4.99 13.35 -15.80
C ILE A 190 -4.84 11.93 -16.30
N LEU A 191 -3.71 11.30 -16.01
CA LEU A 191 -3.49 9.89 -16.27
C LEU A 191 -3.17 9.17 -14.98
N VAL A 192 -3.95 8.13 -14.65
CA VAL A 192 -3.67 7.24 -13.53
C VAL A 192 -3.26 5.89 -14.09
N PHE A 193 -2.12 5.38 -13.69
CA PHE A 193 -1.63 4.09 -14.13
C PHE A 193 -1.16 3.20 -12.99
N SER A 194 -1.35 1.90 -13.19
CA SER A 194 -0.71 0.85 -12.40
C SER A 194 0.25 0.05 -13.27
N ASP A 195 1.14 -0.72 -12.63
CA ASP A 195 2.11 -1.54 -13.35
C ASP A 195 1.43 -2.54 -14.30
N ALA A 196 0.35 -3.19 -13.83
CA ALA A 196 -0.40 -4.17 -14.63
C ALA A 196 -1.01 -3.58 -15.93
N GLY A 197 -1.48 -2.32 -15.90
CA GLY A 197 -2.12 -1.68 -17.06
C GLY A 197 -1.15 -0.96 -17.98
N GLY A 198 -0.01 -0.54 -17.46
CA GLY A 198 0.90 0.39 -18.13
C GLY A 198 2.17 -0.23 -18.73
N THR A 199 2.33 -1.56 -18.77
CA THR A 199 3.55 -2.21 -19.23
C THR A 199 3.92 -1.80 -20.67
N GLY A 200 5.19 -1.40 -20.88
CA GLY A 200 5.72 -1.04 -22.19
C GLY A 200 5.33 0.34 -22.72
N ARG A 201 4.57 1.15 -21.99
CA ARG A 201 4.10 2.47 -22.44
C ARG A 201 4.86 3.62 -21.79
N SER A 202 4.87 4.77 -22.44
CA SER A 202 5.46 6.00 -21.95
C SER A 202 4.44 7.14 -22.01
N TYR A 203 4.49 8.03 -21.04
CA TYR A 203 3.54 9.14 -20.86
C TYR A 203 4.24 10.49 -20.77
N HIS A 204 5.50 10.56 -21.23
CA HIS A 204 6.31 11.78 -21.24
C HIS A 204 5.76 12.83 -22.21
N ALA A 205 6.23 14.06 -22.10
CA ALA A 205 5.87 15.15 -22.99
C ALA A 205 6.63 15.02 -24.33
N ASP A 206 6.32 13.96 -25.09
CA ASP A 206 6.96 13.65 -26.36
C ASP A 206 6.77 14.81 -27.36
N LEU A 207 7.85 15.18 -28.04
CA LEU A 207 7.82 16.26 -29.06
C LEU A 207 6.88 15.96 -30.23
N LEU A 208 6.58 14.70 -30.46
CA LEU A 208 5.62 14.28 -31.52
C LEU A 208 4.16 14.20 -31.04
N ALA A 209 3.93 14.24 -29.72
CA ALA A 209 2.58 14.21 -29.16
C ALA A 209 1.95 15.61 -29.13
N ARG A 210 0.62 15.70 -29.20
CA ARG A 210 -0.11 16.97 -29.03
C ARG A 210 0.00 17.48 -27.60
N ASN A 211 -0.03 16.57 -26.62
CA ASN A 211 0.12 16.93 -25.21
C ASN A 211 1.60 17.12 -24.85
N GLN A 212 2.09 18.34 -24.99
CA GLN A 212 3.44 18.74 -24.58
C GLN A 212 3.45 19.50 -23.24
N ARG A 213 2.38 19.39 -22.45
CA ARG A 213 2.29 20.04 -21.14
C ARG A 213 3.32 19.47 -20.18
N LEU A 214 3.77 20.29 -19.24
CA LEU A 214 4.61 19.80 -18.14
C LEU A 214 3.89 18.62 -17.43
N ARG A 215 4.55 17.48 -17.37
CA ARG A 215 4.06 16.32 -16.59
C ARG A 215 4.38 16.55 -15.13
N VAL A 216 3.36 16.67 -14.28
CA VAL A 216 3.54 16.53 -12.83
C VAL A 216 3.25 15.08 -12.47
N HIS A 217 4.30 14.34 -12.13
CA HIS A 217 4.21 12.92 -11.84
C HIS A 217 4.14 12.69 -10.33
N TYR A 218 3.00 12.26 -9.86
CA TYR A 218 2.73 11.94 -8.48
C TYR A 218 2.99 10.46 -8.21
N LEU A 219 3.94 10.16 -7.32
CA LEU A 219 4.11 8.84 -6.73
C LEU A 219 3.16 8.75 -5.52
N LEU A 220 1.94 8.29 -5.75
CA LEU A 220 0.94 8.17 -4.71
C LEU A 220 1.15 6.91 -3.88
N GLU A 221 1.50 5.80 -4.53
CA GLU A 221 1.73 4.52 -3.89
C GLU A 221 3.07 3.95 -4.36
N ALA A 222 4.02 3.85 -3.43
CA ALA A 222 5.39 3.42 -3.72
C ALA A 222 5.50 1.90 -3.98
N GLY A 223 4.62 1.10 -3.36
CA GLY A 223 4.68 -0.36 -3.43
C GLY A 223 5.86 -0.97 -2.69
N TRP A 224 6.03 -2.27 -2.87
CA TRP A 224 7.08 -3.07 -2.20
C TRP A 224 8.33 -3.27 -3.06
N LYS A 225 8.21 -3.07 -4.37
CA LYS A 225 9.29 -3.30 -5.33
C LYS A 225 9.82 -1.96 -5.83
N ALA A 226 11.00 -1.59 -5.37
CA ALA A 226 11.67 -0.35 -5.78
C ALA A 226 11.86 -0.26 -7.29
N ASP A 227 12.24 -1.36 -7.94
CA ASP A 227 12.45 -1.39 -9.39
C ASP A 227 11.17 -1.02 -10.16
N THR A 228 10.02 -1.55 -9.74
CA THR A 228 8.72 -1.21 -10.34
C THR A 228 8.38 0.28 -10.15
N ALA A 229 8.63 0.83 -8.95
CA ALA A 229 8.41 2.24 -8.69
C ALA A 229 9.30 3.13 -9.57
N ILE A 230 10.59 2.80 -9.68
CA ILE A 230 11.57 3.55 -10.49
C ILE A 230 11.22 3.44 -11.98
N GLN A 231 10.86 2.25 -12.47
CA GLN A 231 10.39 2.06 -13.85
C GLN A 231 9.14 2.89 -14.13
N GLY A 232 8.23 2.98 -13.17
CA GLY A 232 7.05 3.85 -13.26
C GLY A 232 7.42 5.32 -13.42
N LEU A 233 8.35 5.84 -12.62
CA LEU A 233 8.86 7.22 -12.77
C LEU A 233 9.48 7.44 -14.16
N GLY A 234 10.17 6.45 -14.70
CA GLY A 234 10.75 6.48 -16.04
C GLY A 234 9.71 6.57 -17.17
N ARG A 235 8.42 6.29 -16.92
CA ARG A 235 7.37 6.39 -17.95
C ARG A 235 7.05 7.82 -18.35
N SER A 236 7.23 8.78 -17.46
CA SER A 236 7.04 10.21 -17.74
C SER A 236 8.34 10.96 -18.05
N ASN A 237 9.48 10.28 -17.96
CA ASN A 237 10.80 10.86 -18.22
C ASN A 237 11.56 10.03 -19.26
N ARG A 238 11.65 10.55 -20.48
CA ARG A 238 12.30 9.89 -21.62
C ARG A 238 13.10 10.88 -22.41
N THR A 239 13.94 10.36 -23.31
CA THR A 239 14.52 11.18 -24.42
C THR A 239 13.41 11.70 -25.33
N ASN A 240 13.70 12.71 -26.12
CA ASN A 240 12.75 13.33 -27.07
C ASN A 240 11.50 13.93 -26.37
N GLN A 241 11.71 14.63 -25.25
CA GLN A 241 10.65 15.32 -24.51
C GLN A 241 10.79 16.84 -24.57
N ALA A 242 9.66 17.55 -24.55
CA ALA A 242 9.61 19.00 -24.57
C ALA A 242 10.26 19.61 -23.31
N GLN A 243 10.02 19.00 -22.15
CA GLN A 243 10.65 19.32 -20.87
C GLN A 243 10.62 18.11 -19.94
N PRO A 244 11.55 18.03 -18.95
CA PRO A 244 11.53 17.00 -17.93
C PRO A 244 10.26 17.09 -17.07
N PRO A 245 9.77 15.96 -16.54
CA PRO A 245 8.65 15.97 -15.62
C PRO A 245 9.06 16.52 -14.24
N LEU A 246 8.07 17.01 -13.51
CA LEU A 246 8.19 17.32 -12.10
C LEU A 246 7.69 16.12 -11.28
N PHE A 247 8.55 15.48 -10.50
CA PHE A 247 8.19 14.38 -9.63
C PHE A 247 7.73 14.88 -8.25
N ARG A 248 6.58 14.38 -7.79
CA ARG A 248 6.02 14.69 -6.47
C ARG A 248 5.58 13.41 -5.75
N PRO A 249 6.40 12.82 -4.87
CA PRO A 249 5.93 11.78 -3.97
C PRO A 249 4.97 12.40 -2.96
N ILE A 250 3.88 11.68 -2.68
CA ILE A 250 2.89 12.06 -1.68
C ILE A 250 3.07 11.13 -0.48
N ALA A 251 3.32 11.70 0.68
CA ALA A 251 3.49 10.99 1.93
C ALA A 251 2.59 11.59 3.01
N THR A 252 2.22 10.75 4.00
CA THR A 252 1.58 11.20 5.24
C THR A 252 2.64 11.56 6.29
N ASP A 253 2.23 12.10 7.40
CA ASP A 253 3.04 12.28 8.62
C ASP A 253 3.17 10.98 9.43
N VAL A 254 2.49 9.91 9.05
CA VAL A 254 2.64 8.58 9.65
C VAL A 254 4.05 8.05 9.42
N LYS A 255 4.85 7.96 10.48
CA LYS A 255 6.28 7.61 10.40
C LYS A 255 6.52 6.25 9.77
N ALA A 256 5.64 5.29 10.01
CA ALA A 256 5.73 3.94 9.43
C ALA A 256 5.61 3.92 7.90
N GLU A 257 5.05 4.96 7.26
CA GLU A 257 5.01 5.08 5.80
C GLU A 257 6.40 5.20 5.19
N LYS A 258 7.37 5.74 5.92
CA LYS A 258 8.79 5.81 5.48
C LYS A 258 9.35 4.44 5.10
N ARG A 259 8.77 3.36 5.62
CA ARG A 259 9.10 1.99 5.26
C ARG A 259 9.01 1.75 3.74
N PHE A 260 7.97 2.27 3.10
CA PHE A 260 7.77 2.10 1.65
C PHE A 260 8.75 2.96 0.84
N LEU A 261 8.91 4.21 1.24
CA LEU A 261 9.85 5.15 0.58
C LEU A 261 11.30 4.71 0.75
N SER A 262 11.65 4.14 1.91
CA SER A 262 12.97 3.61 2.20
C SER A 262 13.40 2.51 1.21
N THR A 263 12.48 1.68 0.75
CA THR A 263 12.79 0.63 -0.23
C THR A 263 13.29 1.24 -1.56
N ILE A 264 12.66 2.33 -1.99
CA ILE A 264 13.07 3.06 -3.21
C ILE A 264 14.41 3.78 -2.98
N ALA A 265 14.54 4.48 -1.84
CA ALA A 265 15.76 5.18 -1.48
C ALA A 265 16.97 4.22 -1.45
N ARG A 266 16.80 3.04 -0.83
CA ARG A 266 17.85 2.00 -0.80
C ARG A 266 18.26 1.55 -2.21
N ARG A 267 17.31 1.37 -3.11
CA ARG A 267 17.60 0.95 -4.49
C ARG A 267 18.36 2.03 -5.25
N LEU A 268 17.96 3.28 -5.11
CA LEU A 268 18.66 4.41 -5.71
C LEU A 268 20.07 4.58 -5.14
N ASP A 269 20.25 4.37 -3.85
CA ASP A 269 21.56 4.39 -3.18
C ASP A 269 22.47 3.27 -3.72
N THR A 270 21.95 2.04 -3.84
CA THR A 270 22.67 0.89 -4.42
C THR A 270 23.11 1.17 -5.85
N LEU A 271 22.30 1.86 -6.64
CA LEU A 271 22.63 2.26 -8.01
C LEU A 271 23.60 3.45 -8.05
N GLY A 272 23.96 4.03 -6.90
CA GLY A 272 24.82 5.21 -6.80
C GLY A 272 24.14 6.51 -7.25
N ALA A 273 22.84 6.49 -7.46
CA ALA A 273 22.09 7.65 -7.95
C ALA A 273 22.00 8.77 -6.90
N ILE A 274 22.01 8.42 -5.60
CA ILE A 274 21.98 9.40 -4.50
C ILE A 274 23.38 9.92 -4.19
N THR A 275 24.40 9.03 -4.19
CA THR A 275 25.75 9.35 -3.70
C THR A 275 26.68 9.89 -4.76
N LYS A 276 26.49 9.52 -6.03
CA LYS A 276 27.40 9.88 -7.13
C LYS A 276 26.95 11.08 -7.97
N GLY A 277 25.82 11.70 -7.64
CA GLY A 277 25.38 12.92 -8.32
C GLY A 277 25.17 12.78 -9.83
N GLN A 278 24.84 11.57 -10.32
CA GLN A 278 24.58 11.36 -11.74
C GLN A 278 23.34 12.15 -12.18
N ARG A 279 23.58 13.14 -13.04
CA ARG A 279 22.59 14.14 -13.47
C ARG A 279 21.43 13.64 -14.33
N GLN A 280 21.31 12.33 -14.59
CA GLN A 280 20.39 11.81 -15.60
C GLN A 280 19.34 10.81 -15.10
N THR A 281 19.26 10.54 -13.80
CA THR A 281 18.23 9.66 -13.27
C THR A 281 17.04 10.47 -12.74
N GLY A 282 15.83 10.16 -13.18
CA GLY A 282 14.59 10.88 -12.83
C GLY A 282 14.21 10.88 -11.35
N GLY A 283 15.11 10.39 -10.48
CA GLY A 283 14.95 10.38 -9.01
C GLY A 283 15.87 11.34 -8.27
N GLN A 284 16.63 12.17 -8.97
CA GLN A 284 17.62 13.03 -8.35
C GLN A 284 16.99 14.11 -7.47
N GLY A 285 17.37 14.17 -6.21
CA GLY A 285 16.80 15.08 -5.20
C GLY A 285 15.44 14.68 -4.63
N LEU A 286 14.84 13.59 -5.15
CA LEU A 286 13.55 13.08 -4.68
C LEU A 286 13.70 12.29 -3.38
N PHE A 287 14.79 11.54 -3.24
CA PHE A 287 15.14 10.76 -2.06
C PHE A 287 16.54 11.13 -1.57
N ARG A 288 16.71 11.13 -0.25
CA ARG A 288 17.99 11.38 0.42
C ARG A 288 18.58 10.06 0.92
N ALA A 289 19.88 10.06 1.19
CA ALA A 289 20.53 8.91 1.85
C ALA A 289 19.88 8.56 3.19
N ASP A 290 19.38 9.57 3.93
CA ASP A 290 18.68 9.43 5.20
C ASP A 290 17.34 8.70 5.07
N ASP A 291 16.74 8.68 3.87
CA ASP A 291 15.51 7.95 3.60
C ASP A 291 15.75 6.43 3.50
N ASN A 292 17.01 5.99 3.38
CA ASN A 292 17.39 4.58 3.40
C ASN A 292 17.47 4.04 4.85
N LEU A 293 16.35 3.61 5.40
CA LEU A 293 16.27 3.06 6.76
C LEU A 293 17.05 1.74 6.94
N GLU A 294 17.42 1.05 5.86
CA GLU A 294 18.19 -0.20 5.91
C GLU A 294 19.72 0.03 5.68
N SER A 295 20.15 1.26 5.71
CA SER A 295 21.57 1.63 5.64
C SER A 295 22.37 1.10 6.84
N PRO A 296 23.71 1.03 6.78
CA PRO A 296 24.52 0.70 7.94
C PRO A 296 24.24 1.59 9.16
N TYR A 297 23.96 2.87 8.95
CA TYR A 297 23.57 3.82 10.00
C TYR A 297 22.21 3.48 10.61
N GLY A 298 21.23 3.12 9.77
CA GLY A 298 19.90 2.69 10.25
C GLY A 298 19.98 1.42 11.09
N ARG A 299 20.82 0.45 10.70
CA ARG A 299 21.05 -0.77 11.49
C ARG A 299 21.74 -0.48 12.82
N ALA A 300 22.73 0.41 12.83
CA ALA A 300 23.42 0.82 14.04
C ALA A 300 22.46 1.55 15.00
N ALA A 301 21.62 2.44 14.48
CA ALA A 301 20.60 3.14 15.24
C ALA A 301 19.57 2.18 15.86
N LEU A 302 19.12 1.18 15.09
CA LEU A 302 18.21 0.16 15.61
C LEU A 302 18.84 -0.67 16.73
N ARG A 303 20.09 -1.08 16.58
CA ARG A 303 20.82 -1.78 17.64
C ARG A 303 20.92 -0.92 18.89
N GLN A 304 21.21 0.37 18.75
CA GLN A 304 21.23 1.30 19.87
C GLN A 304 19.84 1.42 20.54
N LEU A 305 18.77 1.50 19.76
CA LEU A 305 17.40 1.51 20.29
C LEU A 305 17.12 0.26 21.14
N TYR A 306 17.49 -0.93 20.66
CA TYR A 306 17.30 -2.18 21.42
C TYR A 306 18.07 -2.19 22.74
N LEU A 307 19.30 -1.68 22.74
CA LEU A 307 20.10 -1.54 23.98
C LEU A 307 19.47 -0.54 24.95
N LEU A 308 18.93 0.56 24.46
CA LEU A 308 18.24 1.56 25.29
C LEU A 308 16.92 1.02 25.85
N LEU A 309 16.16 0.25 25.08
CA LEU A 309 14.95 -0.45 25.53
C LEU A 309 15.29 -1.45 26.65
N PHE A 310 16.33 -2.25 26.44
CA PHE A 310 16.79 -3.23 27.44
C PHE A 310 17.24 -2.55 28.74
N ALA A 311 17.92 -1.40 28.62
CA ALA A 311 18.35 -0.59 29.75
C ALA A 311 17.23 0.26 30.41
N GLY A 312 15.99 0.21 29.87
CA GLY A 312 14.86 1.01 30.37
C GLY A 312 15.03 2.52 30.18
N LYS A 313 15.79 2.94 29.17
CA LYS A 313 16.12 4.35 28.89
C LYS A 313 15.32 4.97 27.74
N VAL A 314 14.29 4.28 27.25
CA VAL A 314 13.39 4.83 26.23
C VAL A 314 12.17 5.43 26.90
N GLU A 315 11.98 6.73 26.76
CA GLU A 315 10.83 7.42 27.30
C GLU A 315 9.55 6.99 26.58
N GLY A 316 8.49 6.73 27.34
CA GLY A 316 7.18 6.35 26.78
C GLY A 316 7.05 4.91 26.28
N CYS A 317 8.14 4.11 26.28
CA CYS A 317 8.08 2.73 25.84
C CYS A 317 8.98 1.81 26.69
N SER A 318 8.38 0.95 27.50
CA SER A 318 9.13 -0.08 28.22
C SER A 318 9.49 -1.26 27.32
N LEU A 319 10.54 -2.02 27.68
CA LEU A 319 10.90 -3.26 26.97
C LEU A 319 9.71 -4.21 26.84
N LYS A 320 8.99 -4.43 27.94
CA LYS A 320 7.82 -5.31 27.95
C LYS A 320 6.73 -4.83 27.00
N ALA A 321 6.39 -3.53 27.03
CA ALA A 321 5.40 -2.94 26.11
C ALA A 321 5.86 -3.07 24.66
N PHE A 322 7.13 -2.82 24.37
CA PHE A 322 7.70 -3.00 23.05
C PHE A 322 7.54 -4.43 22.54
N GLU A 323 7.93 -5.43 23.33
CA GLU A 323 7.85 -6.86 22.97
C GLU A 323 6.40 -7.31 22.77
N GLU A 324 5.47 -6.90 23.63
CA GLU A 324 4.05 -7.22 23.54
C GLU A 324 3.41 -6.68 22.27
N VAL A 325 3.67 -5.40 21.94
CA VAL A 325 3.04 -4.73 20.80
C VAL A 325 3.68 -5.15 19.47
N THR A 326 5.01 -5.27 19.43
CA THR A 326 5.72 -5.63 18.18
C THR A 326 5.77 -7.14 17.94
N GLY A 327 5.69 -7.95 19.00
CA GLY A 327 5.99 -9.37 18.95
C GLY A 327 7.46 -9.68 18.63
N LEU A 328 8.36 -8.71 18.88
CA LEU A 328 9.80 -8.85 18.73
C LEU A 328 10.41 -9.07 20.11
N HIS A 329 10.99 -10.22 20.33
CA HIS A 329 11.60 -10.56 21.61
C HIS A 329 13.09 -10.21 21.58
N LEU A 330 13.51 -9.33 22.49
CA LEU A 330 14.89 -8.90 22.67
C LEU A 330 15.60 -9.69 23.76
N THR A 331 14.84 -10.39 24.61
CA THR A 331 15.37 -11.15 25.75
C THR A 331 15.15 -12.65 25.60
N ASP A 332 16.05 -13.42 26.17
CA ASP A 332 15.92 -14.85 26.37
C ASP A 332 15.09 -15.19 27.62
N GLN A 333 14.82 -16.45 27.86
CA GLN A 333 14.00 -16.90 28.99
C GLN A 333 14.57 -16.53 30.37
N ASP A 334 15.88 -16.37 30.47
CA ASP A 334 16.58 -15.92 31.66
C ASP A 334 16.59 -14.41 31.87
N GLY A 335 15.99 -13.65 30.95
CA GLY A 335 15.93 -12.18 30.95
C GLY A 335 17.19 -11.50 30.44
N SER A 336 18.18 -12.22 29.95
CA SER A 336 19.36 -11.68 29.31
C SER A 336 19.04 -11.17 27.90
N LEU A 337 19.82 -10.21 27.41
CA LEU A 337 19.69 -9.73 26.03
C LEU A 337 20.10 -10.85 25.06
N ARG A 338 19.29 -11.13 24.06
CA ARG A 338 19.56 -12.15 23.05
C ARG A 338 20.84 -11.83 22.27
N GLU A 339 21.61 -12.85 21.95
CA GLU A 339 22.80 -12.72 21.13
C GLU A 339 22.43 -12.24 19.70
N GLU A 340 21.37 -12.82 19.12
CA GLU A 340 20.81 -12.41 17.84
C GLU A 340 19.55 -11.54 18.03
N LEU A 341 19.71 -10.25 17.78
CA LEU A 341 18.63 -9.28 17.85
C LEU A 341 17.81 -9.26 16.53
N PRO A 342 16.51 -8.92 16.59
CA PRO A 342 15.67 -8.86 15.41
C PRO A 342 16.26 -7.93 14.33
N LEU A 343 16.24 -8.40 13.09
CA LEU A 343 16.77 -7.66 11.95
C LEU A 343 15.92 -6.39 11.66
N ILE A 344 16.55 -5.38 11.07
CA ILE A 344 15.88 -4.13 10.71
C ILE A 344 14.68 -4.33 9.77
N THR A 345 14.74 -5.27 8.86
CA THR A 345 13.62 -5.61 7.97
C THR A 345 12.41 -6.14 8.76
N THR A 346 12.66 -6.96 9.79
CA THR A 346 11.63 -7.48 10.68
C THR A 346 11.02 -6.35 11.51
N PHE A 347 11.84 -5.49 12.08
CA PHE A 347 11.40 -4.32 12.84
C PHE A 347 10.54 -3.38 11.98
N LEU A 348 11.00 -3.00 10.80
CA LEU A 348 10.26 -2.11 9.89
C LEU A 348 8.89 -2.68 9.48
N ASN A 349 8.77 -4.01 9.37
CA ASN A 349 7.50 -4.66 9.08
C ASN A 349 6.49 -4.58 10.24
N ARG A 350 6.94 -4.29 11.47
CA ARG A 350 6.06 -4.15 12.65
C ARG A 350 5.55 -2.73 12.83
N LEU A 351 6.24 -1.72 12.32
CA LEU A 351 5.90 -0.31 12.55
C LEU A 351 4.47 0.04 12.14
N LEU A 352 3.97 -0.48 11.02
CA LEU A 352 2.62 -0.19 10.53
C LEU A 352 1.49 -0.63 11.47
N ALA A 353 1.75 -1.55 12.38
CA ALA A 353 0.76 -2.05 13.34
C ALA A 353 0.83 -1.33 14.70
N LEU A 354 1.80 -0.44 14.89
CA LEU A 354 1.93 0.36 16.11
C LEU A 354 0.97 1.53 16.10
N THR A 355 0.57 1.99 17.29
CA THR A 355 -0.13 3.28 17.42
C THR A 355 0.78 4.42 17.00
N ILE A 356 0.19 5.57 16.66
CA ILE A 356 0.96 6.75 16.23
C ILE A 356 1.91 7.22 17.33
N GLU A 357 1.49 7.12 18.59
CA GLU A 357 2.31 7.49 19.74
C GLU A 357 3.56 6.61 19.89
N LEU A 358 3.46 5.32 19.51
CA LEU A 358 4.57 4.37 19.60
C LEU A 358 5.49 4.43 18.38
N GLN A 359 5.03 4.96 17.25
CA GLN A 359 5.83 5.18 16.06
C GLN A 359 6.78 6.37 16.21
#